data_8c0ebfd35078e43c9fce90e0c0aa0ff7
#
_entry.id   8c0ebfd35078e43c9fce90e0c0aa0ff7
#
_cell.length_a   1.000
_cell.length_b   1.000
_cell.length_c   1.000
_cell.angle_alpha   90.00
_cell.angle_beta   90.00
_cell.angle_gamma   90.00
#
_symmetry.space_group_name_H-M   'P 1'
#
loop_
_entity.id
_entity.type
_entity.pdbx_description
1 polymer ?
#
loop_
_entity_poly.entity_id
_entity_poly.type
_entity_poly.pdbx_seq_one_letter_code
_entity_poly.pdbx_strand_id
1 'polypeptide(L)'
;MKKLLALLLSLCLVAALCAGCGSTPTPADDDSTTTTPEEPVTVRLGGLKGPTSMGMVKLLSDNDAGKTTNHYEFSMAGSADELTPKMLQGELDILAVPVNLGSVLYNNSDGAVQLLAVNTLGVIYLVEKGGQTVTDWNSLKGQTIYATGKGSTPEYALNYLLEENGLDPAADVTIEWKSEPSEIVAQMAAEDHVIAMLPQPFVTVAQSKFDDLTIRLDLTEEWDALDNGSQLNTAGLVVRTEFAKEHPEAVAAFLKEYAASTQYVNENVSEAAQLVAQYDIVEAAVAEKAIPYCNIVCITGEEMKSSVQGYFQVLFDQNPQSVGGALPGDDFYYLGQ
;
A
#
# COMPACT_ATOMS: atom_id res chain seq x y z
N MET A 1 -70.19 -0.91 13.22
CA MET A 1 -71.45 -0.86 12.48
C MET A 1 -71.17 -0.45 11.06
N LYS A 2 -71.47 -1.37 10.17
CA LYS A 2 -72.13 -1.19 8.87
C LYS A 2 -71.30 -0.40 7.85
N LYS A 3 -70.84 -1.04 6.86
CA LYS A 3 -71.39 -1.64 5.61
C LYS A 3 -70.87 -0.84 4.46
N LEU A 4 -70.21 -1.42 3.56
CA LEU A 4 -70.59 -2.19 2.37
C LEU A 4 -70.86 -1.38 1.10
N LEU A 5 -70.23 -1.80 0.05
CA LEU A 5 -70.72 -2.02 -1.35
C LEU A 5 -70.74 -0.79 -2.25
N ALA A 6 -70.49 -0.82 -3.52
CA ALA A 6 -70.39 -1.80 -4.61
C ALA A 6 -69.82 -1.06 -5.81
N LEU A 7 -68.99 -1.63 -6.70
CA LEU A 7 -69.30 -2.36 -7.91
C LEU A 7 -70.15 -1.63 -8.98
N LEU A 8 -69.59 -1.47 -10.17
CA LEU A 8 -70.15 -1.66 -11.51
C LEU A 8 -69.28 -0.92 -12.53
N LEU A 9 -68.49 -1.58 -13.33
CA LEU A 9 -68.76 -2.23 -14.59
C LEU A 9 -69.50 -1.34 -15.61
N SER A 10 -68.86 -0.91 -16.67
CA SER A 10 -69.47 -0.82 -18.00
C SER A 10 -68.46 -0.88 -19.14
N LEU A 11 -68.61 -1.91 -19.86
CA LEU A 11 -68.08 -2.35 -21.14
C LEU A 11 -68.74 -1.53 -22.25
N CYS A 12 -67.96 -1.01 -23.22
CA CYS A 12 -68.47 -0.73 -24.55
C CYS A 12 -67.39 -0.92 -25.61
N LEU A 13 -67.62 -1.94 -26.39
CA LEU A 13 -67.01 -2.35 -27.61
C LEU A 13 -67.61 -1.54 -28.78
N VAL A 14 -66.78 -0.95 -29.66
CA VAL A 14 -67.18 -0.72 -31.05
C VAL A 14 -65.95 -0.90 -31.96
N ALA A 15 -66.06 -1.89 -32.85
CA ALA A 15 -65.16 -2.14 -33.96
C ALA A 15 -65.54 -1.27 -35.15
N ALA A 16 -64.54 -0.77 -35.88
CA ALA A 16 -64.73 -0.41 -37.31
C ALA A 16 -63.41 -0.64 -38.06
N LEU A 17 -63.51 -1.55 -39.02
CA LEU A 17 -62.52 -1.85 -40.04
C LEU A 17 -62.41 -0.72 -41.06
N CYS A 18 -61.19 -0.37 -41.46
CA CYS A 18 -60.88 0.07 -42.82
C CYS A 18 -59.49 -0.34 -43.22
N ALA A 19 -59.42 -1.13 -44.31
CA ALA A 19 -58.21 -1.59 -44.96
C ALA A 19 -57.49 -0.47 -45.72
N GLY A 20 -56.15 -0.46 -45.64
CA GLY A 20 -55.27 0.36 -46.48
C GLY A 20 -53.91 -0.28 -46.57
N CYS A 21 -53.60 -0.86 -47.74
CA CYS A 21 -52.26 -1.40 -48.09
C CYS A 21 -51.20 -0.30 -48.14
N GLY A 22 -49.99 -0.58 -47.63
CA GLY A 22 -48.83 0.22 -47.96
C GLY A 22 -47.60 -0.14 -47.14
N SER A 23 -46.66 -0.86 -47.73
CA SER A 23 -45.22 -0.84 -47.51
C SER A 23 -44.66 -1.12 -46.09
N THR A 24 -44.14 -2.28 -45.88
CA THR A 24 -43.33 -2.70 -44.77
C THR A 24 -42.03 -1.86 -44.66
N PRO A 25 -41.77 -1.19 -43.53
CA PRO A 25 -40.40 -0.89 -43.10
C PRO A 25 -39.94 -2.01 -42.15
N THR A 26 -38.80 -2.59 -42.46
CA THR A 26 -38.00 -3.45 -41.57
C THR A 26 -37.82 -2.75 -40.21
N PRO A 27 -38.06 -3.45 -39.09
CA PRO A 27 -37.64 -2.92 -37.80
C PRO A 27 -36.12 -2.86 -37.78
N ALA A 28 -35.54 -1.70 -37.66
CA ALA A 28 -34.20 -1.55 -37.16
C ALA A 28 -34.22 -2.05 -35.70
N ASP A 29 -33.47 -3.06 -35.38
CA ASP A 29 -33.11 -3.41 -34.01
C ASP A 29 -32.36 -2.24 -33.41
N ASP A 30 -33.07 -1.42 -32.69
CA ASP A 30 -32.53 -0.43 -31.76
C ASP A 30 -32.13 -1.19 -30.48
N ASP A 31 -30.98 -1.89 -30.56
CA ASP A 31 -30.31 -2.46 -29.41
C ASP A 31 -29.62 -1.33 -28.65
N SER A 32 -30.40 -0.39 -28.15
CA SER A 32 -29.97 0.51 -27.10
C SER A 32 -29.96 -0.28 -25.79
N THR A 33 -28.91 -1.03 -25.55
CA THR A 33 -28.52 -1.45 -24.21
C THR A 33 -28.38 -0.20 -23.37
N THR A 34 -29.45 0.18 -22.70
CA THR A 34 -29.42 1.10 -21.54
C THR A 34 -28.62 0.37 -20.47
N THR A 35 -27.30 0.55 -20.46
CA THR A 35 -26.46 0.26 -19.30
C THR A 35 -26.96 1.19 -18.20
N THR A 36 -27.74 0.65 -17.26
CA THR A 36 -28.00 1.30 -15.98
C THR A 36 -26.61 1.60 -15.41
N PRO A 37 -26.33 2.84 -14.96
CA PRO A 37 -25.08 3.11 -14.27
C PRO A 37 -24.99 2.15 -13.10
N GLU A 38 -23.99 1.29 -13.10
CA GLU A 38 -23.70 0.39 -11.99
C GLU A 38 -23.35 1.29 -10.78
N GLU A 39 -23.94 1.01 -9.62
CA GLU A 39 -23.61 1.78 -8.41
C GLU A 39 -22.12 1.61 -8.09
N PRO A 40 -21.41 2.68 -7.68
CA PRO A 40 -20.01 2.60 -7.33
C PRO A 40 -19.76 1.51 -6.29
N VAL A 41 -18.80 0.62 -6.56
CA VAL A 41 -18.37 -0.40 -5.59
C VAL A 41 -17.66 0.29 -4.43
N THR A 42 -18.03 -0.06 -3.20
CA THR A 42 -17.28 0.39 -2.02
C THR A 42 -16.04 -0.49 -1.86
N VAL A 43 -14.86 0.13 -1.86
CA VAL A 43 -13.55 -0.50 -1.66
C VAL A 43 -12.98 -0.03 -0.33
N ARG A 44 -12.78 -0.94 0.62
CA ARG A 44 -12.24 -0.63 1.94
C ARG A 44 -10.72 -0.75 1.89
N LEU A 45 -10.06 0.41 2.01
CA LEU A 45 -8.62 0.55 1.92
C LEU A 45 -7.98 0.61 3.31
N GLY A 46 -6.86 -0.08 3.48
CA GLY A 46 -5.97 0.07 4.62
C GLY A 46 -4.60 0.60 4.20
N GLY A 47 -3.99 1.45 5.03
CA GLY A 47 -2.64 1.95 4.79
C GLY A 47 -1.88 2.20 6.09
N LEU A 48 -0.55 2.16 6.01
CA LEU A 48 0.32 2.51 7.12
C LEU A 48 0.69 3.99 7.07
N LYS A 49 0.93 4.57 8.24
CA LYS A 49 1.37 5.97 8.36
C LYS A 49 2.78 6.12 7.78
N GLY A 50 2.87 6.61 6.55
CA GLY A 50 4.13 6.73 5.83
C GLY A 50 3.94 6.75 4.30
N PRO A 51 4.99 6.38 3.51
CA PRO A 51 4.98 6.45 2.05
C PRO A 51 3.83 5.66 1.42
N THR A 52 3.47 4.51 1.99
CA THR A 52 2.37 3.66 1.51
C THR A 52 1.03 4.38 1.42
N SER A 53 0.74 5.26 2.38
CA SER A 53 -0.48 6.09 2.39
C SER A 53 -0.28 7.41 1.66
N MET A 54 0.95 7.95 1.60
CA MET A 54 1.24 9.18 0.86
C MET A 54 0.92 9.04 -0.64
N GLY A 55 1.16 7.86 -1.23
CA GLY A 55 0.79 7.57 -2.62
C GLY A 55 -0.71 7.58 -2.89
N MET A 56 -1.55 7.46 -1.86
CA MET A 56 -3.02 7.41 -1.97
C MET A 56 -3.70 8.78 -1.85
N VAL A 57 -3.01 9.83 -1.38
CA VAL A 57 -3.67 11.07 -0.95
C VAL A 57 -4.45 11.78 -2.05
N LYS A 58 -4.01 11.70 -3.30
CA LYS A 58 -4.76 12.29 -4.42
C LYS A 58 -5.99 11.46 -4.75
N LEU A 59 -5.91 10.14 -4.73
CA LEU A 59 -7.05 9.23 -4.89
C LEU A 59 -8.11 9.50 -3.80
N LEU A 60 -7.68 9.62 -2.53
CA LEU A 60 -8.59 9.92 -1.42
C LEU A 60 -9.25 11.29 -1.58
N SER A 61 -8.50 12.32 -1.98
CA SER A 61 -9.03 13.66 -2.26
C SER A 61 -10.01 13.66 -3.42
N ASP A 62 -9.78 12.87 -4.46
CA ASP A 62 -10.72 12.73 -5.58
C ASP A 62 -11.97 11.94 -5.17
N ASN A 63 -11.84 10.95 -4.29
CA ASN A 63 -12.96 10.24 -3.68
C ASN A 63 -13.84 11.17 -2.85
N ASP A 64 -13.25 12.01 -1.99
CA ASP A 64 -13.99 12.99 -1.20
C ASP A 64 -14.73 14.00 -2.08
N ALA A 65 -14.22 14.28 -3.27
CA ALA A 65 -14.83 15.13 -4.28
C ALA A 65 -15.84 14.40 -5.20
N GLY A 66 -16.06 13.10 -5.01
CA GLY A 66 -16.96 12.26 -5.83
C GLY A 66 -16.50 12.10 -7.29
N LYS A 67 -15.19 12.06 -7.53
CA LYS A 67 -14.57 11.98 -8.87
C LYS A 67 -14.02 10.61 -9.21
N THR A 68 -14.05 9.66 -8.27
CA THR A 68 -13.55 8.31 -8.44
C THR A 68 -14.62 7.37 -9.01
N THR A 69 -14.20 6.31 -9.68
CA THR A 69 -15.10 5.27 -10.20
C THR A 69 -15.70 4.45 -9.05
N ASN A 70 -14.86 4.09 -8.08
CA ASN A 70 -15.29 3.42 -6.85
C ASN A 70 -15.56 4.44 -5.74
N HIS A 71 -16.20 4.00 -4.67
CA HIS A 71 -16.22 4.71 -3.39
C HIS A 71 -15.17 4.08 -2.47
N TYR A 72 -14.26 4.90 -1.93
CA TYR A 72 -13.17 4.43 -1.07
C TYR A 72 -13.40 4.79 0.38
N GLU A 73 -13.38 3.78 1.25
CA GLU A 73 -13.34 3.95 2.71
C GLU A 73 -11.92 3.66 3.18
N PHE A 74 -11.25 4.65 3.75
CA PHE A 74 -9.84 4.54 4.12
C PHE A 74 -9.63 4.46 5.62
N SER A 75 -8.79 3.50 6.05
CA SER A 75 -8.34 3.31 7.42
C SER A 75 -6.81 3.35 7.47
N MET A 76 -6.24 4.14 8.38
CA MET A 76 -4.80 4.24 8.56
C MET A 76 -4.40 3.78 9.97
N ALA A 77 -3.24 3.09 10.05
CA ALA A 77 -2.66 2.66 11.32
C ALA A 77 -1.16 2.94 11.40
N GLY A 78 -0.60 2.89 12.60
CA GLY A 78 0.84 3.05 12.84
C GLY A 78 1.64 1.78 12.52
N SER A 79 1.01 0.60 12.65
CA SER A 79 1.63 -0.69 12.40
C SER A 79 0.74 -1.62 11.58
N ALA A 80 1.36 -2.60 10.90
CA ALA A 80 0.63 -3.59 10.10
C ALA A 80 -0.23 -4.53 10.97
N ASP A 81 0.18 -4.80 12.20
CA ASP A 81 -0.51 -5.71 13.13
C ASP A 81 -1.94 -5.25 13.46
N GLU A 82 -2.22 -3.95 13.32
CA GLU A 82 -3.55 -3.40 13.55
C GLU A 82 -4.51 -3.66 12.36
N LEU A 83 -3.99 -3.81 11.15
CA LEU A 83 -4.76 -3.89 9.92
C LEU A 83 -4.81 -5.31 9.31
N THR A 84 -3.77 -6.13 9.49
CA THR A 84 -3.72 -7.48 8.91
C THR A 84 -4.84 -8.39 9.41
N PRO A 85 -5.27 -8.38 10.69
CA PRO A 85 -6.44 -9.14 11.11
C PRO A 85 -7.73 -8.68 10.41
N LYS A 86 -7.91 -7.37 10.20
CA LYS A 86 -9.08 -6.81 9.49
C LYS A 86 -9.12 -7.26 8.04
N MET A 87 -7.96 -7.33 7.37
CA MET A 87 -7.83 -7.85 6.01
C MET A 87 -8.30 -9.31 5.93
N LEU A 88 -7.81 -10.17 6.82
CA LEU A 88 -8.17 -11.59 6.86
C LEU A 88 -9.62 -11.84 7.30
N GLN A 89 -10.22 -10.93 8.07
CA GLN A 89 -11.63 -10.98 8.48
C GLN A 89 -12.58 -10.40 7.42
N GLY A 90 -12.04 -9.88 6.30
CA GLY A 90 -12.84 -9.29 5.23
C GLY A 90 -13.37 -7.89 5.56
N GLU A 91 -12.80 -7.20 6.56
CA GLU A 91 -13.12 -5.81 6.88
C GLU A 91 -12.38 -4.81 6.00
N LEU A 92 -11.29 -5.23 5.35
CA LEU A 92 -10.56 -4.50 4.33
C LEU A 92 -10.53 -5.32 3.04
N ASP A 93 -10.51 -4.63 1.89
CA ASP A 93 -10.44 -5.25 0.56
C ASP A 93 -9.06 -5.10 -0.05
N ILE A 94 -8.40 -3.95 0.17
CA ILE A 94 -7.03 -3.67 -0.27
C ILE A 94 -6.26 -3.09 0.92
N LEU A 95 -5.02 -3.56 1.10
CA LEU A 95 -4.17 -3.15 2.21
C LEU A 95 -2.73 -2.92 1.75
N ALA A 96 -2.18 -1.76 2.11
CA ALA A 96 -0.75 -1.49 1.96
C ALA A 96 0.03 -2.07 3.15
N VAL A 97 0.99 -2.95 2.85
CA VAL A 97 1.82 -3.66 3.84
C VAL A 97 3.28 -3.74 3.40
N PRO A 98 4.23 -3.99 4.30
CA PRO A 98 5.55 -4.47 3.90
C PRO A 98 5.42 -5.66 2.94
N VAL A 99 6.17 -5.66 1.84
CA VAL A 99 5.93 -6.61 0.75
C VAL A 99 6.09 -8.07 1.17
N ASN A 100 7.05 -8.34 2.04
CA ASN A 100 7.25 -9.69 2.60
C ASN A 100 6.05 -10.16 3.44
N LEU A 101 5.40 -9.25 4.17
CA LEU A 101 4.21 -9.57 4.95
C LEU A 101 3.04 -9.96 4.04
N GLY A 102 2.97 -9.41 2.82
CA GLY A 102 2.02 -9.88 1.80
C GLY A 102 2.19 -11.37 1.50
N SER A 103 3.43 -11.84 1.32
CA SER A 103 3.75 -13.27 1.14
C SER A 103 3.42 -14.09 2.40
N VAL A 104 3.72 -13.58 3.60
CA VAL A 104 3.37 -14.23 4.87
C VAL A 104 1.85 -14.40 5.01
N LEU A 105 1.08 -13.35 4.68
CA LEU A 105 -0.38 -13.41 4.71
C LEU A 105 -0.91 -14.44 3.71
N TYR A 106 -0.41 -14.45 2.49
CA TYR A 106 -0.78 -15.42 1.46
C TYR A 106 -0.52 -16.87 1.93
N ASN A 107 0.70 -17.17 2.39
CA ASN A 107 1.07 -18.51 2.80
C ASN A 107 0.30 -18.99 4.04
N ASN A 108 -0.02 -18.11 4.99
CA ASN A 108 -0.70 -18.46 6.23
C ASN A 108 -2.23 -18.46 6.12
N SER A 109 -2.78 -18.07 4.97
CA SER A 109 -4.24 -17.97 4.76
C SER A 109 -4.73 -18.76 3.55
N ASP A 110 -3.96 -19.76 3.08
CA ASP A 110 -4.30 -20.56 1.90
C ASP A 110 -4.62 -19.70 0.65
N GLY A 111 -3.85 -18.63 0.44
CA GLY A 111 -4.01 -17.76 -0.74
C GLY A 111 -5.16 -16.75 -0.64
N ALA A 112 -5.59 -16.37 0.57
CA ALA A 112 -6.67 -15.39 0.75
C ALA A 112 -6.34 -13.98 0.25
N VAL A 113 -5.08 -13.69 -0.04
CA VAL A 113 -4.63 -12.40 -0.59
C VAL A 113 -3.74 -12.58 -1.80
N GLN A 114 -3.73 -11.58 -2.68
CA GLN A 114 -2.82 -11.47 -3.83
C GLN A 114 -2.07 -10.15 -3.76
N LEU A 115 -0.81 -10.13 -4.22
CA LEU A 115 -0.04 -8.90 -4.39
C LEU A 115 -0.54 -8.17 -5.63
N LEU A 116 -0.99 -6.94 -5.45
CA LEU A 116 -1.63 -6.12 -6.47
C LEU A 116 -0.65 -5.15 -7.15
N ALA A 117 0.25 -4.58 -6.33
CA ALA A 117 1.31 -3.67 -6.79
C ALA A 117 2.45 -3.59 -5.78
N VAL A 118 3.66 -3.27 -6.24
CA VAL A 118 4.69 -2.65 -5.38
C VAL A 118 4.39 -1.16 -5.35
N ASN A 119 4.30 -0.58 -4.15
CA ASN A 119 3.91 0.81 -3.97
C ASN A 119 5.00 1.68 -3.33
N THR A 120 6.05 1.08 -2.78
CA THR A 120 7.16 1.78 -2.16
C THR A 120 8.44 0.95 -2.33
N LEU A 121 9.44 1.54 -2.96
CA LEU A 121 10.78 0.96 -3.05
C LEU A 121 11.59 1.26 -1.78
N GLY A 122 12.92 1.24 -1.84
CA GLY A 122 13.76 1.48 -0.69
C GLY A 122 13.56 2.89 -0.09
N VAL A 123 13.33 2.96 1.21
CA VAL A 123 13.07 4.22 1.95
C VAL A 123 13.63 4.18 3.38
N ILE A 124 14.53 3.24 3.65
CA ILE A 124 15.02 2.94 4.99
C ILE A 124 16.47 3.42 5.11
N TYR A 125 16.75 4.11 6.19
CA TYR A 125 18.05 4.74 6.44
C TYR A 125 18.54 4.42 7.85
N LEU A 126 19.84 4.22 7.99
CA LEU A 126 20.50 4.28 9.28
C LEU A 126 20.93 5.73 9.53
N VAL A 127 20.50 6.28 10.65
CA VAL A 127 20.77 7.66 11.06
C VAL A 127 21.46 7.71 12.41
N GLU A 128 22.25 8.74 12.65
CA GLU A 128 22.91 8.98 13.92
C GLU A 128 22.66 10.42 14.38
N LYS A 129 22.21 10.57 15.62
CA LYS A 129 22.09 11.85 16.32
C LYS A 129 23.18 11.95 17.38
N GLY A 130 23.80 13.13 17.50
CA GLY A 130 24.73 13.45 18.61
C GLY A 130 26.08 12.78 18.50
N GLY A 131 26.47 12.22 17.34
CA GLY A 131 27.74 11.53 17.16
C GLY A 131 28.22 11.49 15.72
N GLN A 132 29.41 10.93 15.55
CA GLN A 132 30.01 10.58 14.26
C GLN A 132 30.72 9.23 14.39
N THR A 133 30.06 8.29 15.08
CA THR A 133 30.63 6.96 15.35
C THR A 133 30.37 5.98 14.23
N VAL A 134 29.27 6.15 13.50
CA VAL A 134 28.90 5.30 12.38
C VAL A 134 29.56 5.84 11.10
N THR A 135 30.58 5.13 10.62
CA THR A 135 31.30 5.43 9.37
C THR A 135 31.10 4.37 8.30
N ASP A 136 30.77 3.15 8.70
CA ASP A 136 30.52 1.98 7.89
C ASP A 136 29.80 0.93 8.75
N TRP A 137 29.45 -0.22 8.15
CA TRP A 137 28.79 -1.33 8.86
C TRP A 137 29.61 -1.84 10.06
N ASN A 138 30.95 -1.99 9.93
CA ASN A 138 31.79 -2.52 11.00
C ASN A 138 31.81 -1.64 12.25
N SER A 139 31.59 -0.33 12.10
CA SER A 139 31.51 0.61 13.21
C SER A 139 30.26 0.43 14.09
N LEU A 140 29.27 -0.37 13.62
CA LEU A 140 28.08 -0.71 14.39
C LEU A 140 28.34 -1.79 15.45
N LYS A 141 29.50 -2.46 15.41
CA LYS A 141 29.81 -3.52 16.37
C LYS A 141 29.80 -3.01 17.81
N GLY A 142 28.98 -3.66 18.64
CA GLY A 142 28.78 -3.29 20.05
C GLY A 142 27.82 -2.10 20.24
N GLN A 143 27.24 -1.56 19.17
CA GLN A 143 26.30 -0.44 19.25
C GLN A 143 24.86 -0.92 19.47
N THR A 144 24.02 -0.02 19.98
CA THR A 144 22.58 -0.19 20.04
C THR A 144 21.93 0.56 18.89
N ILE A 145 21.07 -0.12 18.13
CA ILE A 145 20.31 0.42 17.00
C ILE A 145 18.83 0.40 17.38
N TYR A 146 18.18 1.54 17.44
CA TYR A 146 16.73 1.61 17.60
C TYR A 146 16.07 1.41 16.22
N ALA A 147 15.08 0.52 16.13
CA ALA A 147 14.45 0.16 14.86
C ALA A 147 12.95 -0.06 15.01
N THR A 148 12.25 -0.09 13.89
CA THR A 148 10.83 -0.49 13.80
C THR A 148 10.64 -1.55 12.71
N GLY A 149 9.48 -2.20 12.70
CA GLY A 149 9.14 -3.17 11.68
C GLY A 149 9.71 -4.57 11.95
N LYS A 150 9.77 -4.97 13.22
CA LYS A 150 10.11 -6.36 13.59
C LYS A 150 9.16 -7.35 12.92
N GLY A 151 9.68 -8.43 12.37
CA GLY A 151 8.92 -9.43 11.59
C GLY A 151 8.54 -8.99 10.19
N SER A 152 9.07 -7.87 9.70
CA SER A 152 8.76 -7.33 8.38
C SER A 152 10.00 -6.85 7.62
N THR A 153 9.83 -6.32 6.40
CA THR A 153 10.93 -5.87 5.53
C THR A 153 12.06 -5.14 6.25
N PRO A 154 11.82 -4.16 7.15
CA PRO A 154 12.92 -3.45 7.81
C PRO A 154 13.85 -4.36 8.61
N GLU A 155 13.31 -5.31 9.38
CA GLU A 155 14.13 -6.26 10.14
C GLU A 155 15.00 -7.12 9.23
N TYR A 156 14.36 -7.72 8.22
CA TYR A 156 15.07 -8.65 7.34
C TYR A 156 16.12 -7.94 6.48
N ALA A 157 15.83 -6.73 5.99
CA ALA A 157 16.79 -5.93 5.25
C ALA A 157 18.01 -5.54 6.13
N LEU A 158 17.76 -5.10 7.38
CA LEU A 158 18.83 -4.76 8.30
C LEU A 158 19.70 -5.98 8.63
N ASN A 159 19.07 -7.11 8.96
CA ASN A 159 19.81 -8.33 9.31
C ASN A 159 20.63 -8.84 8.13
N TYR A 160 20.04 -8.87 6.92
CA TYR A 160 20.74 -9.26 5.70
C TYR A 160 21.98 -8.39 5.45
N LEU A 161 21.82 -7.06 5.51
CA LEU A 161 22.93 -6.14 5.28
C LEU A 161 24.00 -6.22 6.38
N LEU A 162 23.64 -6.48 7.64
CA LEU A 162 24.61 -6.76 8.70
C LEU A 162 25.42 -8.02 8.39
N GLU A 163 24.76 -9.13 8.03
CA GLU A 163 25.39 -10.41 7.72
C GLU A 163 26.31 -10.31 6.50
N GLU A 164 25.88 -9.68 5.40
CA GLU A 164 26.69 -9.47 4.21
C GLU A 164 27.92 -8.59 4.47
N ASN A 165 27.89 -7.75 5.52
CA ASN A 165 29.02 -6.97 5.97
C ASN A 165 29.80 -7.62 7.14
N GLY A 166 29.54 -8.91 7.42
CA GLY A 166 30.31 -9.73 8.37
C GLY A 166 29.96 -9.49 9.85
N LEU A 167 28.80 -8.93 10.13
CA LEU A 167 28.26 -8.73 11.49
C LEU A 167 27.13 -9.74 11.76
N ASP A 168 27.19 -10.38 12.92
CA ASP A 168 26.07 -11.19 13.43
C ASP A 168 25.03 -10.28 14.10
N PRO A 169 23.81 -10.14 13.53
CA PRO A 169 22.78 -9.26 14.11
C PRO A 169 22.34 -9.67 15.52
N ALA A 170 22.58 -10.93 15.92
CA ALA A 170 22.23 -11.42 17.25
C ALA A 170 23.36 -11.27 18.29
N ALA A 171 24.61 -11.11 17.83
CA ALA A 171 25.78 -11.10 18.72
C ALA A 171 26.59 -9.81 18.64
N ASP A 172 26.70 -9.18 17.49
CA ASP A 172 27.59 -8.04 17.26
C ASP A 172 26.91 -6.69 17.47
N VAL A 173 25.58 -6.63 17.43
CA VAL A 173 24.79 -5.40 17.67
C VAL A 173 23.65 -5.67 18.66
N THR A 174 23.10 -4.61 19.25
CA THR A 174 21.85 -4.71 20.00
C THR A 174 20.77 -3.97 19.22
N ILE A 175 19.71 -4.67 18.78
CA ILE A 175 18.61 -4.03 18.08
C ILE A 175 17.43 -3.88 19.05
N GLU A 176 17.07 -2.62 19.36
CA GLU A 176 15.89 -2.29 20.16
C GLU A 176 14.71 -1.92 19.29
N TRP A 177 13.71 -2.82 19.27
CA TRP A 177 12.50 -2.67 18.46
C TRP A 177 11.48 -1.79 19.16
N LYS A 178 10.97 -0.79 18.43
CA LYS A 178 9.84 0.08 18.83
C LYS A 178 8.63 -0.25 17.94
N SER A 179 7.43 0.08 18.42
CA SER A 179 6.18 -0.18 17.69
C SER A 179 6.02 0.74 16.49
N GLU A 180 6.42 2.02 16.64
CA GLU A 180 6.29 3.06 15.62
C GLU A 180 7.55 3.92 15.48
N PRO A 181 7.84 4.46 14.28
CA PRO A 181 8.98 5.37 14.07
C PRO A 181 8.92 6.65 14.91
N SER A 182 7.72 7.11 15.26
CA SER A 182 7.51 8.28 16.15
C SER A 182 8.12 8.08 17.54
N GLU A 183 8.12 6.84 18.06
CA GLU A 183 8.74 6.50 19.35
C GLU A 183 10.27 6.66 19.30
N ILE A 184 10.89 6.29 18.16
CA ILE A 184 12.32 6.49 17.96
C ILE A 184 12.67 7.99 17.95
N VAL A 185 11.86 8.80 17.25
CA VAL A 185 12.05 10.26 17.25
C VAL A 185 11.88 10.85 18.67
N ALA A 186 10.98 10.30 19.48
CA ALA A 186 10.85 10.70 20.88
C ALA A 186 12.05 10.25 21.73
N GLN A 187 12.60 9.05 21.47
CA GLN A 187 13.83 8.57 22.12
C GLN A 187 15.02 9.48 21.81
N MET A 188 15.15 9.92 20.53
CA MET A 188 16.19 10.89 20.14
C MET A 188 16.11 12.22 20.89
N ALA A 189 14.91 12.63 21.31
CA ALA A 189 14.76 13.84 22.14
C ALA A 189 15.21 13.63 23.58
N ALA A 190 15.20 12.39 24.07
CA ALA A 190 15.54 12.05 25.45
C ALA A 190 17.02 11.71 25.66
N GLU A 191 17.73 11.31 24.60
CA GLU A 191 19.12 10.85 24.66
C GLU A 191 20.04 11.75 23.83
N ASP A 192 21.27 11.94 24.30
CA ASP A 192 22.26 12.78 23.62
C ASP A 192 22.82 12.09 22.37
N HIS A 193 22.98 10.77 22.39
CA HIS A 193 23.50 9.97 21.28
C HIS A 193 22.56 8.80 20.96
N VAL A 194 22.10 8.72 19.71
CA VAL A 194 21.19 7.68 19.22
C VAL A 194 21.59 7.26 17.82
N ILE A 195 21.73 5.94 17.62
CA ILE A 195 21.79 5.31 16.30
C ILE A 195 20.44 4.66 16.05
N ALA A 196 19.82 4.95 14.91
CA ALA A 196 18.51 4.38 14.61
C ALA A 196 18.34 4.05 13.13
N MET A 197 17.52 3.04 12.87
CA MET A 197 16.99 2.75 11.54
C MET A 197 15.60 3.37 11.42
N LEU A 198 15.45 4.32 10.51
CA LEU A 198 14.20 5.05 10.28
C LEU A 198 13.81 5.00 8.80
N PRO A 199 12.51 4.86 8.50
CA PRO A 199 12.01 5.10 7.15
C PRO A 199 11.75 6.59 6.90
N GLN A 200 11.68 7.02 5.63
CA GLN A 200 10.98 8.26 5.29
C GLN A 200 9.48 8.10 5.59
N PRO A 201 8.77 9.17 5.96
CA PRO A 201 9.23 10.56 6.16
C PRO A 201 9.86 10.82 7.54
N PHE A 202 10.02 9.80 8.40
CA PHE A 202 10.48 9.98 9.77
C PHE A 202 11.94 10.41 9.88
N VAL A 203 12.79 10.10 8.89
CA VAL A 203 14.12 10.70 8.76
C VAL A 203 13.99 12.22 8.64
N THR A 204 13.13 12.72 7.75
CA THR A 204 12.87 14.15 7.57
C THR A 204 12.25 14.79 8.81
N VAL A 205 11.33 14.09 9.51
CA VAL A 205 10.80 14.54 10.82
C VAL A 205 11.93 14.72 11.82
N ALA A 206 12.82 13.74 11.94
CA ALA A 206 13.94 13.80 12.86
C ALA A 206 14.92 14.91 12.49
N GLN A 207 15.27 15.06 11.20
CA GLN A 207 16.12 16.15 10.72
C GLN A 207 15.53 17.55 10.96
N SER A 208 14.20 17.67 10.98
CA SER A 208 13.54 18.94 11.28
C SER A 208 13.60 19.32 12.77
N LYS A 209 13.89 18.36 13.64
CA LYS A 209 13.93 18.52 15.10
C LYS A 209 15.35 18.55 15.66
N PHE A 210 16.30 17.90 14.99
CA PHE A 210 17.66 17.71 15.49
C PHE A 210 18.66 18.13 14.42
N ASP A 211 19.33 19.27 14.65
CA ASP A 211 20.34 19.84 13.73
C ASP A 211 21.60 18.93 13.62
N ASP A 212 21.82 18.06 14.61
CA ASP A 212 22.94 17.13 14.70
C ASP A 212 22.62 15.71 14.22
N LEU A 213 21.46 15.51 13.58
CA LEU A 213 21.09 14.24 12.95
C LEU A 213 21.72 14.12 11.56
N THR A 214 22.40 13.01 11.33
CA THR A 214 23.04 12.68 10.05
C THR A 214 22.55 11.32 9.54
N ILE A 215 22.24 11.22 8.25
CA ILE A 215 22.09 9.94 7.56
C ILE A 215 23.49 9.33 7.43
N ARG A 216 23.65 8.09 7.85
CA ARG A 216 24.91 7.35 7.82
C ARG A 216 24.96 6.32 6.72
N LEU A 217 23.88 5.54 6.56
CA LEU A 217 23.76 4.53 5.52
C LEU A 217 22.37 4.63 4.89
N ASP A 218 22.28 4.56 3.58
CA ASP A 218 21.06 4.36 2.82
C ASP A 218 20.95 2.85 2.52
N LEU A 219 19.97 2.16 3.12
CA LEU A 219 19.85 0.72 2.96
C LEU A 219 19.59 0.30 1.51
N THR A 220 19.06 1.19 0.69
CA THR A 220 18.87 0.94 -0.74
C THR A 220 20.20 0.92 -1.48
N GLU A 221 21.04 1.94 -1.27
CA GLU A 221 22.38 2.01 -1.86
C GLU A 221 23.25 0.83 -1.40
N GLU A 222 23.16 0.48 -0.12
CA GLU A 222 23.90 -0.66 0.45
C GLU A 222 23.40 -2.01 -0.11
N TRP A 223 22.09 -2.15 -0.33
CA TRP A 223 21.52 -3.35 -0.95
C TRP A 223 21.94 -3.48 -2.41
N ASP A 224 21.85 -2.40 -3.17
CA ASP A 224 22.23 -2.38 -4.59
C ASP A 224 23.73 -2.65 -4.79
N ALA A 225 24.58 -2.22 -3.83
CA ALA A 225 26.02 -2.47 -3.85
C ALA A 225 26.39 -3.97 -3.73
N LEU A 226 25.48 -4.81 -3.22
CA LEU A 226 25.72 -6.26 -3.13
C LEU A 226 25.61 -6.98 -4.48
N ASP A 227 25.00 -6.35 -5.50
CA ASP A 227 24.77 -6.91 -6.85
C ASP A 227 24.18 -8.34 -6.81
N ASN A 228 23.25 -8.55 -5.87
CA ASN A 228 22.62 -9.87 -5.61
C ASN A 228 21.48 -10.20 -6.59
N GLY A 229 21.29 -9.40 -7.65
CA GLY A 229 20.24 -9.59 -8.66
C GLY A 229 18.82 -9.25 -8.17
N SER A 230 18.68 -8.61 -7.02
CA SER A 230 17.39 -8.18 -6.46
C SER A 230 17.37 -6.68 -6.15
N GLN A 231 16.19 -6.15 -5.93
CA GLN A 231 15.94 -4.76 -5.54
C GLN A 231 15.26 -4.72 -4.17
N LEU A 232 15.59 -3.75 -3.34
CA LEU A 232 14.93 -3.56 -2.05
C LEU A 232 13.50 -3.05 -2.26
N ASN A 233 12.52 -3.94 -2.14
CA ASN A 233 11.10 -3.64 -2.21
C ASN A 233 10.56 -3.48 -0.78
N THR A 234 10.21 -2.26 -0.37
CA THR A 234 9.80 -2.02 1.02
C THR A 234 8.35 -2.40 1.26
N ALA A 235 7.44 -1.97 0.36
CA ALA A 235 6.01 -2.21 0.56
C ALA A 235 5.25 -2.44 -0.74
N GLY A 236 4.09 -3.07 -0.59
CA GLY A 236 3.17 -3.34 -1.68
C GLY A 236 1.71 -3.24 -1.23
N LEU A 237 0.83 -3.30 -2.20
CA LEU A 237 -0.61 -3.41 -2.01
C LEU A 237 -1.01 -4.86 -2.16
N VAL A 238 -1.72 -5.40 -1.18
CA VAL A 238 -2.39 -6.70 -1.30
C VAL A 238 -3.90 -6.51 -1.41
N VAL A 239 -4.54 -7.34 -2.20
CA VAL A 239 -6.00 -7.40 -2.37
C VAL A 239 -6.53 -8.73 -1.86
N ARG A 240 -7.71 -8.76 -1.25
CA ARG A 240 -8.38 -10.05 -0.96
C ARG A 240 -8.68 -10.78 -2.26
N THR A 241 -8.27 -12.04 -2.33
CA THR A 241 -8.47 -12.89 -3.51
C THR A 241 -9.94 -13.01 -3.90
N GLU A 242 -10.84 -13.13 -2.92
CA GLU A 242 -12.28 -13.17 -3.14
C GLU A 242 -12.80 -11.85 -3.74
N PHE A 243 -12.42 -10.71 -3.16
CA PHE A 243 -12.80 -9.39 -3.67
C PHE A 243 -12.31 -9.17 -5.11
N ALA A 244 -11.07 -9.56 -5.41
CA ALA A 244 -10.53 -9.43 -6.77
C ALA A 244 -11.29 -10.29 -7.78
N LYS A 245 -11.80 -11.46 -7.38
CA LYS A 245 -12.62 -12.33 -8.23
C LYS A 245 -14.05 -11.83 -8.43
N GLU A 246 -14.64 -11.25 -7.37
CA GLU A 246 -16.02 -10.77 -7.41
C GLU A 246 -16.14 -9.40 -8.06
N HIS A 247 -15.10 -8.55 -7.94
CA HIS A 247 -15.08 -7.15 -8.38
C HIS A 247 -13.85 -6.82 -9.24
N PRO A 248 -13.55 -7.56 -10.33
CA PRO A 248 -12.33 -7.33 -11.12
C PRO A 248 -12.28 -5.93 -11.73
N GLU A 249 -13.44 -5.36 -12.13
CA GLU A 249 -13.51 -4.01 -12.68
C GLU A 249 -13.21 -2.93 -11.61
N ALA A 250 -13.65 -3.16 -10.36
CA ALA A 250 -13.32 -2.27 -9.25
C ALA A 250 -11.83 -2.27 -8.94
N VAL A 251 -11.17 -3.44 -8.99
CA VAL A 251 -9.71 -3.57 -8.83
C VAL A 251 -8.97 -2.87 -9.97
N ALA A 252 -9.41 -3.04 -11.22
CA ALA A 252 -8.82 -2.36 -12.37
C ALA A 252 -8.97 -0.84 -12.28
N ALA A 253 -10.14 -0.34 -11.86
CA ALA A 253 -10.37 1.07 -11.61
C ALA A 253 -9.46 1.60 -10.50
N PHE A 254 -9.36 0.88 -9.38
CA PHE A 254 -8.44 1.23 -8.28
C PHE A 254 -7.00 1.36 -8.77
N LEU A 255 -6.47 0.37 -9.49
CA LEU A 255 -5.09 0.42 -10.00
C LEU A 255 -4.83 1.62 -10.88
N LYS A 256 -5.78 1.94 -11.77
CA LYS A 256 -5.69 3.12 -12.64
C LYS A 256 -5.69 4.42 -11.84
N GLU A 257 -6.59 4.55 -10.88
CA GLU A 257 -6.74 5.73 -10.04
C GLU A 257 -5.56 5.88 -9.07
N TYR A 258 -5.05 4.76 -8.53
CA TYR A 258 -3.88 4.74 -7.69
C TYR A 258 -2.60 5.12 -8.46
N ALA A 259 -2.40 4.61 -9.68
CA ALA A 259 -1.29 5.01 -10.53
C ALA A 259 -1.32 6.50 -10.85
N ALA A 260 -2.49 7.07 -11.15
CA ALA A 260 -2.65 8.51 -11.34
C ALA A 260 -2.35 9.30 -10.05
N SER A 261 -2.75 8.76 -8.88
CA SER A 261 -2.45 9.37 -7.58
C SER A 261 -0.96 9.39 -7.28
N THR A 262 -0.24 8.29 -7.49
CA THR A 262 1.21 8.22 -7.27
C THR A 262 1.97 9.16 -8.22
N GLN A 263 1.58 9.21 -9.48
CA GLN A 263 2.14 10.16 -10.43
C GLN A 263 1.92 11.60 -9.98
N TYR A 264 0.69 11.95 -9.58
CA TYR A 264 0.37 13.29 -9.08
C TYR A 264 1.23 13.67 -7.88
N VAL A 265 1.39 12.76 -6.90
CA VAL A 265 2.19 13.00 -5.69
C VAL A 265 3.64 13.30 -6.02
N ASN A 266 4.22 12.57 -6.96
CA ASN A 266 5.62 12.76 -7.36
C ASN A 266 5.84 14.03 -8.22
N GLU A 267 4.86 14.40 -9.04
CA GLU A 267 4.98 15.55 -9.95
C GLU A 267 4.52 16.88 -9.31
N ASN A 268 3.66 16.84 -8.29
CA ASN A 268 3.06 18.03 -7.65
C ASN A 268 3.33 18.02 -6.13
N VAL A 269 4.63 18.01 -5.77
CA VAL A 269 5.09 17.76 -4.40
C VAL A 269 4.47 18.73 -3.39
N SER A 270 4.41 20.03 -3.68
CA SER A 270 3.87 21.04 -2.75
C SER A 270 2.37 20.86 -2.50
N GLU A 271 1.58 20.59 -3.55
CA GLU A 271 0.14 20.33 -3.43
C GLU A 271 -0.13 18.98 -2.74
N ALA A 272 0.65 17.94 -3.11
CA ALA A 272 0.57 16.63 -2.48
C ALA A 272 0.90 16.71 -0.99
N ALA A 273 1.87 17.54 -0.58
CA ALA A 273 2.22 17.75 0.81
C ALA A 273 1.05 18.32 1.64
N GLN A 274 0.21 19.19 1.06
CA GLN A 274 -1.00 19.67 1.72
C GLN A 274 -2.02 18.54 1.92
N LEU A 275 -2.18 17.66 0.91
CA LEU A 275 -3.06 16.49 1.04
C LEU A 275 -2.52 15.50 2.08
N VAL A 276 -1.21 15.26 2.12
CA VAL A 276 -0.56 14.42 3.14
C VAL A 276 -0.87 14.91 4.55
N ALA A 277 -0.83 16.23 4.76
CA ALA A 277 -1.20 16.84 6.04
C ALA A 277 -2.73 16.78 6.31
N GLN A 278 -3.56 16.95 5.28
CA GLN A 278 -5.01 16.83 5.41
C GLN A 278 -5.45 15.44 5.89
N TYR A 279 -4.75 14.39 5.47
CA TYR A 279 -4.99 13.01 5.91
C TYR A 279 -4.16 12.57 7.13
N ASP A 280 -3.61 13.51 7.90
CA ASP A 280 -2.90 13.28 9.17
C ASP A 280 -1.71 12.28 9.08
N ILE A 281 -1.05 12.20 7.91
CA ILE A 281 0.12 11.33 7.74
C ILE A 281 1.33 12.00 8.39
N VAL A 282 1.74 13.18 7.90
CA VAL A 282 2.73 14.09 8.53
C VAL A 282 2.40 15.53 8.17
N GLU A 283 3.03 16.50 8.84
CA GLU A 283 2.88 17.92 8.54
C GLU A 283 3.32 18.27 7.10
N ALA A 284 2.64 19.21 6.44
CA ALA A 284 2.91 19.58 5.06
C ALA A 284 4.37 19.96 4.79
N ALA A 285 5.00 20.73 5.69
CA ALA A 285 6.39 21.14 5.55
C ALA A 285 7.39 19.97 5.63
N VAL A 286 7.02 18.90 6.32
CA VAL A 286 7.79 17.64 6.35
C VAL A 286 7.53 16.85 5.08
N ALA A 287 6.27 16.69 4.68
CA ALA A 287 5.88 15.96 3.48
C ALA A 287 6.55 16.53 2.23
N GLU A 288 6.57 17.86 2.07
CA GLU A 288 7.18 18.54 0.94
C GLU A 288 8.67 18.20 0.78
N LYS A 289 9.38 18.06 1.89
CA LYS A 289 10.80 17.67 1.87
C LYS A 289 11.00 16.16 1.70
N ALA A 290 10.08 15.35 2.24
CA ALA A 290 10.22 13.90 2.28
C ALA A 290 9.76 13.18 1.01
N ILE A 291 8.72 13.66 0.33
CA ILE A 291 8.13 13.02 -0.86
C ILE A 291 9.19 12.62 -1.89
N PRO A 292 10.18 13.47 -2.26
CA PRO A 292 11.20 13.10 -3.24
C PRO A 292 12.08 11.90 -2.84
N TYR A 293 12.09 11.53 -1.56
CA TYR A 293 12.87 10.44 -0.99
C TYR A 293 12.00 9.25 -0.52
N CYS A 294 10.70 9.33 -0.77
CA CYS A 294 9.75 8.27 -0.36
C CYS A 294 9.63 7.14 -1.37
N ASN A 295 10.28 7.25 -2.54
CA ASN A 295 10.27 6.25 -3.61
C ASN A 295 8.88 5.65 -3.86
N ILE A 296 7.86 6.53 -3.94
CA ILE A 296 6.45 6.17 -4.14
C ILE A 296 6.28 5.76 -5.59
N VAL A 297 5.80 4.52 -5.80
CA VAL A 297 5.64 3.92 -7.12
C VAL A 297 4.29 3.22 -7.25
N CYS A 298 3.95 2.79 -8.47
CA CYS A 298 2.86 1.86 -8.75
C CYS A 298 3.36 0.87 -9.82
N ILE A 299 4.06 -0.17 -9.38
CA ILE A 299 4.58 -1.23 -10.26
C ILE A 299 3.60 -2.41 -10.19
N THR A 300 3.05 -2.83 -11.33
CA THR A 300 1.98 -3.84 -11.43
C THR A 300 2.34 -4.96 -12.41
N GLY A 301 1.54 -6.02 -12.45
CA GLY A 301 1.66 -7.07 -13.46
C GLY A 301 2.99 -7.83 -13.42
N GLU A 302 3.52 -8.17 -14.58
CA GLU A 302 4.75 -8.95 -14.72
C GLU A 302 6.00 -8.18 -14.21
N GLU A 303 6.01 -6.86 -14.31
CA GLU A 303 7.10 -6.03 -13.78
C GLU A 303 7.14 -6.14 -12.25
N MET A 304 5.98 -6.04 -11.58
CA MET A 304 5.85 -6.27 -10.14
C MET A 304 6.37 -7.66 -9.75
N LYS A 305 5.87 -8.70 -10.43
CA LYS A 305 6.28 -10.08 -10.16
C LYS A 305 7.79 -10.24 -10.26
N SER A 306 8.39 -9.76 -11.35
CA SER A 306 9.85 -9.84 -11.57
C SER A 306 10.62 -9.10 -10.50
N SER A 307 10.17 -7.90 -10.10
CA SER A 307 10.83 -7.08 -9.08
C SER A 307 10.88 -7.75 -7.71
N VAL A 308 9.78 -8.40 -7.30
CA VAL A 308 9.70 -8.97 -5.94
C VAL A 308 10.22 -10.41 -5.85
N GLN A 309 10.26 -11.18 -6.94
CA GLN A 309 10.73 -12.57 -6.89
C GLN A 309 12.18 -12.69 -6.42
N GLY A 310 13.09 -11.88 -6.96
CA GLY A 310 14.48 -11.84 -6.52
C GLY A 310 14.61 -11.44 -5.05
N TYR A 311 13.84 -10.45 -4.62
CA TYR A 311 13.80 -10.01 -3.24
C TYR A 311 13.29 -11.10 -2.28
N PHE A 312 12.20 -11.78 -2.63
CA PHE A 312 11.69 -12.90 -1.82
C PHE A 312 12.66 -14.05 -1.74
N GLN A 313 13.42 -14.33 -2.83
CA GLN A 313 14.45 -15.37 -2.79
C GLN A 313 15.54 -15.04 -1.79
N VAL A 314 16.06 -13.80 -1.79
CA VAL A 314 17.07 -13.34 -0.81
C VAL A 314 16.54 -13.49 0.62
N LEU A 315 15.31 -13.05 0.88
CA LEU A 315 14.72 -13.18 2.21
C LEU A 315 14.49 -14.63 2.63
N PHE A 316 14.04 -15.48 1.70
CA PHE A 316 13.81 -16.90 1.96
C PHE A 316 15.10 -17.64 2.28
N ASP A 317 16.17 -17.37 1.54
CA ASP A 317 17.48 -17.98 1.75
C ASP A 317 18.07 -17.58 3.12
N GLN A 318 17.86 -16.34 3.55
CA GLN A 318 18.25 -15.88 4.87
C GLN A 318 17.38 -16.50 5.97
N ASN A 319 16.07 -16.43 5.82
CA ASN A 319 15.11 -16.95 6.78
C ASN A 319 13.77 -17.29 6.10
N PRO A 320 13.43 -18.56 5.89
CA PRO A 320 12.18 -18.94 5.24
C PRO A 320 10.92 -18.33 5.90
N GLN A 321 10.94 -18.08 7.21
CA GLN A 321 9.80 -17.49 7.91
C GLN A 321 9.55 -16.04 7.51
N SER A 322 10.54 -15.34 6.95
CA SER A 322 10.42 -13.97 6.46
C SER A 322 9.35 -13.82 5.37
N VAL A 323 9.09 -14.89 4.62
CA VAL A 323 8.09 -14.96 3.55
C VAL A 323 6.94 -15.94 3.85
N GLY A 324 6.84 -16.42 5.10
CA GLY A 324 5.78 -17.32 5.53
C GLY A 324 6.09 -18.81 5.37
N GLY A 325 7.36 -19.20 5.30
CA GLY A 325 7.84 -20.59 5.28
C GLY A 325 8.02 -21.18 3.87
N ALA A 326 7.51 -20.54 2.84
CA ALA A 326 7.68 -20.93 1.43
C ALA A 326 7.66 -19.69 0.52
N LEU A 327 8.33 -19.77 -0.63
CA LEU A 327 8.14 -18.75 -1.67
C LEU A 327 6.70 -18.80 -2.18
N PRO A 328 6.05 -17.66 -2.43
CA PRO A 328 4.67 -17.64 -2.90
C PRO A 328 4.54 -18.23 -4.30
N GLY A 329 3.43 -18.89 -4.57
CA GLY A 329 3.08 -19.41 -5.90
C GLY A 329 2.72 -18.31 -6.90
N ASP A 330 2.56 -18.71 -8.17
CA ASP A 330 2.22 -17.77 -9.25
C ASP A 330 0.88 -17.07 -9.04
N ASP A 331 -0.05 -17.68 -8.35
CA ASP A 331 -1.38 -17.17 -8.02
C ASP A 331 -1.37 -16.11 -6.91
N PHE A 332 -0.23 -15.90 -6.26
CA PHE A 332 -0.02 -14.76 -5.37
C PHE A 332 0.00 -13.42 -6.12
N TYR A 333 0.44 -13.41 -7.37
CA TYR A 333 0.60 -12.19 -8.15
C TYR A 333 -0.66 -11.89 -8.95
N TYR A 334 -1.26 -10.72 -8.71
CA TYR A 334 -2.37 -10.24 -9.53
C TYR A 334 -1.84 -9.68 -10.85
N LEU A 335 -2.06 -10.42 -11.94
CA LEU A 335 -1.54 -10.05 -13.26
C LEU A 335 -2.57 -9.35 -14.17
N GLY A 336 -3.77 -9.07 -13.64
CA GLY A 336 -4.86 -8.48 -14.39
C GLY A 336 -5.52 -9.56 -15.28
N GLN A 337 -6.68 -10.06 -14.89
CA GLN A 337 -7.49 -10.95 -15.75
C GLN A 337 -8.70 -10.22 -16.26
#